data_b1ea92c8feab1f60bd097e093480e6c7
#
_entry.id   b1ea92c8feab1f60bd097e093480e6c7
#
_cell.length_a   1.000
_cell.length_b   1.000
_cell.length_c   1.000
_cell.angle_alpha   90.00
_cell.angle_beta   90.00
_cell.angle_gamma   90.00
#
_symmetry.space_group_name_H-M   'P 1'
#
loop_
_entity.id
_entity.type
_entity.pdbx_description
1 polymer ?
#
loop_
_entity_poly.entity_id
_entity_poly.type
_entity_poly.pdbx_seq_one_letter_code
_entity_poly.pdbx_strand_id
1 'polypeptide(L)'
;MACCLWTYSFDKDALILENSQVKEVTLYNKEKKPYLSLYFDTPVVGLWSPPAKNAPFVCIEPWYGRCDRAHYKGEYKDKDWMQHLAPGGVFKGGYTIDIR
;
A
#
# COMPACT_ATOMS: atom_id res chain seq x y z
N MET A 1 -2.92 -8.52 13.39
CA MET A 1 -3.01 -7.19 14.04
C MET A 1 -4.06 -6.35 13.32
N ALA A 2 -5.01 -5.82 14.04
CA ALA A 2 -6.00 -4.90 13.47
C ALA A 2 -5.58 -3.47 13.80
N CYS A 3 -5.54 -2.62 12.78
CA CYS A 3 -5.28 -1.19 12.93
C CYS A 3 -6.54 -0.42 12.52
N CYS A 4 -7.02 0.45 13.39
CA CYS A 4 -8.14 1.34 13.07
C CYS A 4 -7.58 2.67 12.55
N LEU A 5 -8.02 3.04 11.34
CA LEU A 5 -7.68 4.34 10.76
C LEU A 5 -8.73 5.37 11.16
N TRP A 6 -8.26 6.51 11.60
CA TRP A 6 -9.07 7.65 12.02
C TRP A 6 -8.94 8.78 10.99
N THR A 7 -9.83 9.76 11.06
CA THR A 7 -9.81 10.93 10.19
C THR A 7 -8.44 11.61 10.11
N TYR A 8 -7.65 11.55 11.20
CA TYR A 8 -6.33 12.19 11.28
C TYR A 8 -5.17 11.31 10.82
N SER A 9 -5.42 10.05 10.46
CA SER A 9 -4.36 9.09 10.15
C SER A 9 -3.50 9.52 8.97
N PHE A 10 -4.03 10.34 8.07
CA PHE A 10 -3.37 10.78 6.83
C PHE A 10 -2.93 12.23 6.86
N ASP A 11 -2.97 12.93 8.00
CA ASP A 11 -2.62 14.35 8.09
C ASP A 11 -1.18 14.64 7.68
N LYS A 12 -0.30 13.66 7.81
CA LYS A 12 1.11 13.74 7.42
C LYS A 12 1.43 12.94 6.15
N ASP A 13 0.45 12.72 5.27
CA ASP A 13 0.57 11.95 4.04
C ASP A 13 0.19 10.47 4.22
N ALA A 14 0.46 9.64 3.20
CA ALA A 14 0.15 8.22 3.20
C ALA A 14 0.80 7.45 4.35
N LEU A 15 0.11 6.43 4.84
CA LEU A 15 0.71 5.42 5.70
C LEU A 15 1.37 4.37 4.82
N ILE A 16 2.67 4.16 5.01
CA ILE A 16 3.45 3.23 4.20
C ILE A 16 3.93 2.09 5.08
N LEU A 17 3.52 0.87 4.73
CA LEU A 17 3.87 -0.35 5.43
C LEU A 17 4.79 -1.18 4.53
N GLU A 18 6.02 -1.37 4.96
CA GLU A 18 7.09 -1.99 4.19
C GLU A 18 7.44 -3.40 4.70
N ASN A 19 8.42 -4.05 4.06
CA ASN A 19 8.98 -5.35 4.44
C ASN A 19 7.98 -6.50 4.35
N SER A 20 7.04 -6.44 3.42
CA SER A 20 6.04 -7.49 3.21
C SER A 20 5.27 -7.87 4.48
N GLN A 21 5.15 -6.92 5.42
CA GLN A 21 4.51 -7.19 6.72
C GLN A 21 2.98 -7.23 6.64
N VAL A 22 2.39 -6.74 5.54
CA VAL A 22 0.94 -6.73 5.33
C VAL A 22 0.63 -7.43 4.02
N LYS A 23 -0.32 -8.36 4.04
CA LYS A 23 -0.78 -9.14 2.89
C LYS A 23 -2.27 -8.95 2.61
N GLU A 24 -2.97 -8.33 3.52
CA GLU A 24 -4.41 -8.11 3.44
C GLU A 24 -4.77 -6.76 4.08
N VAL A 25 -5.66 -6.04 3.42
CA VAL A 25 -6.31 -4.85 3.99
C VAL A 25 -7.81 -5.07 3.86
N THR A 26 -8.54 -4.94 4.96
CA THR A 26 -9.99 -5.12 4.98
C THR A 26 -10.66 -3.84 5.45
N LEU A 27 -11.67 -3.40 4.72
CA LEU A 27 -12.51 -2.27 5.07
C LEU A 27 -13.75 -2.74 5.82
N TYR A 28 -14.08 -2.02 6.88
CA TYR A 28 -15.26 -2.27 7.71
C TYR A 28 -16.21 -1.10 7.60
N ASN A 29 -17.51 -1.38 7.59
CA ASN A 29 -18.53 -0.35 7.65
C ASN A 29 -18.71 0.19 9.09
N LYS A 30 -19.66 1.12 9.26
CA LYS A 30 -19.93 1.76 10.57
C LYS A 30 -20.40 0.77 11.62
N GLU A 31 -21.05 -0.33 11.21
CA GLU A 31 -21.50 -1.41 12.09
C GLU A 31 -20.39 -2.44 12.37
N LYS A 32 -19.14 -2.13 12.00
CA LYS A 32 -17.97 -3.00 12.17
C LYS A 32 -18.08 -4.33 11.42
N LYS A 33 -18.81 -4.35 10.30
CA LYS A 33 -18.87 -5.50 9.42
C LYS A 33 -17.92 -5.32 8.25
N PRO A 34 -17.11 -6.35 7.89
CA PRO A 34 -16.25 -6.26 6.73
C PRO A 34 -17.08 -6.23 5.46
N TYR A 35 -16.71 -5.39 4.50
CA TYR A 35 -17.41 -5.31 3.22
C TYR A 35 -16.49 -5.41 2.00
N LEU A 36 -15.20 -5.20 2.18
CA LEU A 36 -14.21 -5.33 1.11
C LEU A 36 -12.86 -5.73 1.69
N SER A 37 -12.21 -6.71 1.06
CA SER A 37 -10.82 -7.06 1.36
C SER A 37 -9.99 -6.99 0.10
N LEU A 38 -8.77 -6.49 0.23
CA LEU A 38 -7.75 -6.52 -0.81
C LEU A 38 -6.61 -7.42 -0.35
N TYR A 39 -6.29 -8.43 -1.16
CA TYR A 39 -5.18 -9.36 -0.92
C TYR A 39 -4.07 -9.12 -1.93
N PHE A 40 -2.84 -9.09 -1.49
CA PHE A 40 -1.68 -8.81 -2.33
C PHE A 40 -0.41 -9.42 -1.74
N ASP A 41 0.62 -9.53 -2.56
CA ASP A 41 1.93 -10.02 -2.16
C ASP A 41 3.01 -9.04 -2.63
N THR A 42 2.88 -7.79 -2.23
CA THR A 42 3.86 -6.74 -2.54
C THR A 42 4.74 -6.45 -1.33
N PRO A 43 5.98 -5.98 -1.54
CA PRO A 43 6.84 -5.62 -0.42
C PRO A 43 6.34 -4.39 0.36
N VAL A 44 5.50 -3.57 -0.27
CA VAL A 44 5.02 -2.31 0.31
C VAL A 44 3.53 -2.17 0.03
N VAL A 45 2.79 -1.57 0.95
CA VAL A 45 1.45 -1.06 0.71
C VAL A 45 1.33 0.37 1.25
N GLY A 46 0.76 1.24 0.45
CA GLY A 46 0.39 2.60 0.85
C GLY A 46 -1.11 2.68 1.14
N LEU A 47 -1.46 3.35 2.22
CA LEU A 47 -2.85 3.69 2.56
C LEU A 47 -2.95 5.21 2.57
N TRP A 48 -3.93 5.75 1.86
CA TRP A 48 -4.02 7.19 1.71
C TRP A 48 -5.46 7.68 1.57
N SER A 49 -5.71 8.83 2.16
CA SER A 49 -6.89 9.66 1.91
C SER A 49 -6.44 11.12 1.99
N PRO A 50 -7.10 12.05 1.29
CA PRO A 50 -6.71 13.46 1.35
C PRO A 50 -6.71 13.98 2.79
N PRO A 51 -5.59 14.54 3.27
CA PRO A 51 -5.49 15.02 4.65
C PRO A 51 -6.45 16.18 4.91
N ALA A 52 -7.01 16.23 6.11
CA ALA A 52 -7.88 17.31 6.62
C ALA A 52 -9.12 17.61 5.76
N LYS A 53 -9.52 16.72 4.85
CA LYS A 53 -10.65 16.94 3.94
C LYS A 53 -11.86 16.05 4.21
N ASN A 54 -11.75 15.13 5.16
CA ASN A 54 -12.80 14.16 5.46
C ASN A 54 -13.40 13.54 4.18
N ALA A 55 -12.53 13.18 3.24
CA ALA A 55 -12.94 12.64 1.95
C ALA A 55 -13.61 11.27 2.12
N PRO A 56 -14.66 10.97 1.34
CA PRO A 56 -15.44 9.73 1.49
C PRO A 56 -14.79 8.53 0.83
N PHE A 57 -13.46 8.46 0.80
CA PHE A 57 -12.73 7.34 0.21
C PHE A 57 -11.37 7.14 0.87
N VAL A 58 -10.82 5.95 0.69
CA VAL A 58 -9.45 5.59 1.04
C VAL A 58 -8.83 4.85 -0.14
N CYS A 59 -7.56 5.14 -0.43
CA CYS A 59 -6.77 4.39 -1.41
C CYS A 59 -6.01 3.28 -0.70
N ILE A 60 -6.04 2.08 -1.27
CA ILE A 60 -5.24 0.94 -0.85
C ILE A 60 -4.32 0.63 -2.02
N GLU A 61 -3.03 0.85 -1.86
CA GLU A 61 -2.07 0.88 -2.95
C GLU A 61 -0.94 -0.13 -2.72
N PRO A 62 -1.07 -1.37 -3.25
CA PRO A 62 0.06 -2.31 -3.23
C PRO A 62 1.16 -1.84 -4.19
N TRP A 63 2.42 -1.79 -3.71
CA TRP A 63 3.55 -1.29 -4.50
C TRP A 63 4.64 -2.35 -4.66
N TYR A 64 5.17 -2.46 -5.89
CA TYR A 64 6.39 -3.21 -6.22
C TYR A 64 7.62 -2.29 -6.36
N GLY A 65 7.65 -1.21 -5.67
CA GLY A 65 8.69 -0.20 -5.68
C GLY A 65 8.20 1.00 -4.91
N ARG A 66 8.99 2.06 -4.85
CA ARG A 66 8.57 3.33 -4.26
C ARG A 66 9.42 4.48 -4.79
N CYS A 67 9.02 5.70 -4.47
CA CYS A 67 9.76 6.89 -4.84
C CYS A 67 11.15 6.94 -4.17
N ASP A 68 12.00 7.83 -4.67
CA ASP A 68 13.31 8.08 -4.09
C ASP A 68 13.20 8.58 -2.66
N ARG A 69 14.16 8.19 -1.84
CA ARG A 69 14.38 8.86 -0.55
C ARG A 69 14.79 10.31 -0.80
N ALA A 70 14.48 11.19 0.14
CA ALA A 70 14.96 12.57 0.08
C ALA A 70 16.49 12.58 -0.09
N HIS A 71 16.98 13.39 -1.03
CA HIS A 71 18.40 13.52 -1.35
C HIS A 71 19.09 12.23 -1.84
N TYR A 72 18.33 11.29 -2.39
CA TYR A 72 18.90 10.08 -2.97
C TYR A 72 19.82 10.43 -4.13
N LYS A 73 21.05 9.85 -4.12
CA LYS A 73 22.09 10.07 -5.15
C LYS A 73 22.64 8.78 -5.75
N GLY A 74 22.02 7.64 -5.43
CA GLY A 74 22.43 6.34 -5.92
C GLY A 74 21.89 6.02 -7.30
N GLU A 75 22.17 4.82 -7.77
CA GLU A 75 21.68 4.31 -9.04
C GLU A 75 20.19 3.96 -8.96
N TYR A 76 19.49 4.08 -10.06
CA TYR A 76 18.07 3.68 -10.16
C TYR A 76 17.85 2.23 -9.70
N LYS A 77 18.72 1.31 -10.12
CA LYS A 77 18.62 -0.10 -9.78
C LYS A 77 18.77 -0.40 -8.28
N ASP A 78 19.37 0.49 -7.51
CA ASP A 78 19.64 0.31 -6.08
C ASP A 78 18.62 1.01 -5.18
N LYS A 79 17.58 1.60 -5.76
CA LYS A 79 16.49 2.21 -5.00
C LYS A 79 15.75 1.18 -4.15
N ASP A 80 15.14 1.65 -3.07
CA ASP A 80 14.36 0.80 -2.17
C ASP A 80 13.26 0.04 -2.92
N TRP A 81 13.18 -1.26 -2.66
CA TRP A 81 12.13 -2.15 -3.17
C TRP A 81 12.08 -2.27 -4.70
N MET A 82 13.16 -1.90 -5.39
CA MET A 82 13.26 -2.02 -6.84
C MET A 82 13.20 -3.48 -7.27
N GLN A 83 12.37 -3.77 -8.25
CA GLN A 83 12.28 -5.10 -8.83
C GLN A 83 13.33 -5.26 -9.95
N HIS A 84 13.96 -6.43 -10.01
CA HIS A 84 14.99 -6.76 -11.00
C HIS A 84 14.56 -7.97 -11.81
N LEU A 85 14.79 -7.90 -13.12
CA LEU A 85 14.43 -8.97 -14.04
C LEU A 85 15.61 -9.28 -14.97
N ALA A 86 16.07 -10.52 -14.94
CA ALA A 86 17.12 -10.97 -15.86
C ALA A 86 16.57 -11.10 -17.29
N PRO A 87 17.44 -11.04 -18.32
CA PRO A 87 17.02 -11.31 -19.70
C PRO A 87 16.32 -12.66 -19.81
N GLY A 88 15.18 -12.69 -20.51
CA GLY A 88 14.35 -13.89 -20.62
C GLY A 88 13.50 -14.23 -19.40
N GLY A 89 13.64 -13.49 -18.31
CA GLY A 89 12.82 -13.68 -17.10
C GLY A 89 11.39 -13.20 -17.29
N VAL A 90 10.52 -13.56 -16.34
CA VAL A 90 9.12 -13.14 -16.31
C VAL A 90 8.78 -12.59 -14.94
N PHE A 91 8.24 -11.38 -14.90
CA PHE A 91 7.65 -10.80 -13.70
C PHE A 91 6.14 -11.09 -13.68
N LYS A 92 5.64 -11.53 -12.55
CA LYS A 92 4.20 -11.71 -12.34
C LYS A 92 3.80 -10.99 -11.06
N GLY A 93 2.70 -10.25 -11.14
CA GLY A 93 2.15 -9.53 -10.01
C GLY A 93 0.65 -9.41 -10.14
N GLY A 94 0.00 -9.06 -9.06
CA GLY A 94 -1.44 -8.88 -9.05
C GLY A 94 -1.98 -8.71 -7.64
N TYR A 95 -3.29 -8.53 -7.57
CA TYR A 95 -4.03 -8.45 -6.31
C TYR A 95 -5.43 -9.01 -6.51
N THR A 96 -6.06 -9.36 -5.40
CA THR A 96 -7.44 -9.87 -5.41
C THR A 96 -8.32 -8.95 -4.60
N ILE A 97 -9.47 -8.59 -5.15
CA ILE A 97 -10.50 -7.83 -4.44
C ILE A 97 -11.64 -8.79 -4.11
N ASP A 98 -11.95 -8.89 -2.83
CA ASP A 98 -13.07 -9.68 -2.33
C ASP A 98 -14.15 -8.73 -1.82
N ILE A 99 -15.32 -8.78 -2.42
CA ILE A 99 -16.45 -7.92 -2.10
C ILE A 99 -17.52 -8.77 -1.38
N ARG A 100 -17.95 -8.28 -0.24
CA ARG A 100 -18.90 -9.00 0.61
C ARG A 100 -20.24 -8.26 0.75
#